data_1c3323e57b586cffc9f84c2dca2c95a6
#
_entry.id   1c3323e57b586cffc9f84c2dca2c95a6
#
_cell.length_a   1.000
_cell.length_b   1.000
_cell.length_c   1.000
_cell.angle_alpha   90.00
_cell.angle_beta   90.00
_cell.angle_gamma   90.00
#
_symmetry.space_group_name_H-M   'P 1'
#
loop_
_entity.id
_entity.type
_entity.pdbx_description
1 polymer ?
#
loop_
_entity_poly.entity_id
_entity_poly.type
_entity_poly.pdbx_seq_one_letter_code
_entity_poly.pdbx_strand_id
1 'polypeptide(L)'
;IATAPKDMLDIEATIRWLADNGVRVIGADNSRCTGYIFNSADVPLQGRLDGGLPSARGRLLILNGIPAGERIQDASMIRLGIAAGKRAEAAGGIYHPAANAEFDRLTGGESSRIQLRSIIANAILARSLTE
;
A
#
# COMPACT_ATOMS: atom_id res chain seq x y z
N ILE A 1 6.39 8.43 4.83
CA ILE A 1 5.58 7.28 5.30
C ILE A 1 4.47 7.04 4.29
N ALA A 2 4.25 5.80 3.92
CA ALA A 2 3.14 5.35 3.10
C ALA A 2 2.61 4.02 3.64
N THR A 3 1.41 3.60 3.22
CA THR A 3 0.86 2.30 3.65
C THR A 3 1.50 1.17 2.85
N ALA A 4 1.36 1.17 1.55
CA ALA A 4 1.96 0.23 0.61
C ALA A 4 1.72 0.72 -0.83
N PRO A 5 2.39 0.17 -1.85
CA PRO A 5 1.91 0.23 -3.23
C PRO A 5 0.52 -0.40 -3.34
N LYS A 6 -0.32 0.08 -4.24
CA LYS A 6 -1.70 -0.40 -4.38
C LYS A 6 -1.76 -1.78 -4.99
N ASP A 7 -2.68 -2.62 -4.52
CA ASP A 7 -2.83 -4.02 -4.95
C ASP A 7 -3.13 -4.22 -6.44
N MET A 8 -3.67 -3.20 -7.11
CA MET A 8 -3.92 -3.21 -8.55
C MET A 8 -2.67 -2.91 -9.41
N LEU A 9 -1.54 -2.61 -8.75
CA LEU A 9 -0.23 -2.40 -9.36
C LEU A 9 0.68 -3.59 -9.07
N ASP A 10 1.81 -3.66 -9.77
CA ASP A 10 2.86 -4.63 -9.46
C ASP A 10 3.66 -4.13 -8.23
N ILE A 11 3.31 -4.66 -7.05
CA ILE A 11 3.91 -4.26 -5.77
C ILE A 11 5.40 -4.57 -5.73
N GLU A 12 5.79 -5.76 -6.19
CA GLU A 12 7.20 -6.19 -6.17
C GLU A 12 8.04 -5.32 -7.11
N ALA A 13 7.59 -5.12 -8.34
CA ALA A 13 8.28 -4.27 -9.30
C ALA A 13 8.38 -2.82 -8.81
N THR A 14 7.35 -2.30 -8.15
CA THR A 14 7.35 -0.95 -7.58
C THR A 14 8.40 -0.80 -6.47
N ILE A 15 8.45 -1.75 -5.54
CA ILE A 15 9.43 -1.72 -4.42
C ILE A 15 10.85 -1.88 -4.96
N ARG A 16 11.05 -2.79 -5.92
CA ARG A 16 12.35 -3.00 -6.56
C ARG A 16 12.82 -1.74 -7.29
N TRP A 17 11.93 -1.12 -8.07
CA TRP A 17 12.26 0.13 -8.77
C TRP A 17 12.67 1.25 -7.82
N LEU A 18 11.99 1.40 -6.69
CA LEU A 18 12.38 2.37 -5.65
C LEU A 18 13.78 2.08 -5.10
N ALA A 19 14.07 0.82 -4.78
CA ALA A 19 15.37 0.41 -4.27
C ALA A 19 16.49 0.66 -5.31
N ASP A 20 16.27 0.31 -6.57
CA ASP A 20 17.20 0.53 -7.67
C ASP A 20 17.49 2.02 -7.93
N ASN A 21 16.54 2.89 -7.56
CA ASN A 21 16.69 4.34 -7.65
C ASN A 21 17.15 4.99 -6.32
N GLY A 22 17.75 4.20 -5.43
CA GLY A 22 18.40 4.68 -4.21
C GLY A 22 17.44 5.07 -3.10
N VAL A 23 16.20 4.58 -3.11
CA VAL A 23 15.26 4.73 -2.01
C VAL A 23 15.33 3.49 -1.13
N ARG A 24 15.74 3.67 0.12
CA ARG A 24 15.67 2.60 1.12
C ARG A 24 14.22 2.39 1.55
N VAL A 25 13.67 1.21 1.31
CA VAL A 25 12.30 0.86 1.67
C VAL A 25 12.29 -0.08 2.86
N ILE A 26 11.73 0.35 3.98
CA ILE A 26 11.63 -0.43 5.22
C ILE A 26 10.19 -0.47 5.71
N GLY A 27 9.86 -1.46 6.53
CA GLY A 27 8.55 -1.52 7.20
C GLY A 27 8.53 -0.79 8.53
N ALA A 28 7.35 -0.39 8.97
CA ALA A 28 7.17 0.15 10.33
C ALA A 28 7.31 -0.96 11.38
N ASP A 29 6.55 -2.04 11.24
CA ASP A 29 6.48 -3.11 12.23
C ASP A 29 7.17 -4.40 11.79
N ASN A 30 7.25 -4.66 10.49
CA ASN A 30 7.84 -5.87 9.94
C ASN A 30 8.68 -5.58 8.70
N SER A 31 9.47 -6.56 8.26
CA SER A 31 10.38 -6.43 7.12
C SER A 31 9.79 -6.99 5.81
N ARG A 32 8.48 -7.08 5.69
CA ARG A 32 7.80 -7.56 4.47
C ARG A 32 6.62 -6.67 4.11
N CYS A 33 6.41 -6.45 2.80
CA CYS A 33 5.20 -5.86 2.26
C CYS A 33 4.28 -6.98 1.76
N THR A 34 3.11 -7.13 2.37
CA THR A 34 2.18 -8.23 2.07
C THR A 34 0.92 -7.78 1.33
N GLY A 35 0.88 -6.54 0.88
CA GLY A 35 -0.22 -5.92 0.16
C GLY A 35 -0.68 -4.61 0.77
N TYR A 36 -1.75 -4.05 0.23
CA TYR A 36 -2.33 -2.79 0.69
C TYR A 36 -3.66 -3.03 1.43
N ILE A 37 -4.79 -3.00 0.70
CA ILE A 37 -6.12 -3.31 1.26
C ILE A 37 -6.51 -4.80 1.09
N PHE A 38 -5.71 -5.56 0.35
CA PHE A 38 -5.80 -7.00 0.20
C PHE A 38 -4.49 -7.67 0.64
N ASN A 39 -4.52 -8.97 0.87
CA ASN A 39 -3.33 -9.79 1.08
C ASN A 39 -2.83 -10.28 -0.30
N SER A 40 -2.14 -9.42 -1.05
CA SER A 40 -1.86 -9.59 -2.47
C SER A 40 -0.39 -9.81 -2.82
N ALA A 41 0.52 -9.71 -1.84
CA ALA A 41 1.95 -9.78 -2.07
C ALA A 41 2.67 -10.41 -0.88
N ASP A 42 3.95 -10.73 -1.09
CA ASP A 42 4.88 -11.12 -0.03
C ASP A 42 6.31 -10.73 -0.46
N VAL A 43 6.63 -9.46 -0.32
CA VAL A 43 7.88 -8.86 -0.81
C VAL A 43 8.78 -8.48 0.36
N PRO A 44 10.04 -9.00 0.41
CA PRO A 44 10.98 -8.60 1.45
C PRO A 44 11.37 -7.13 1.29
N LEU A 45 11.46 -6.43 2.41
CA LEU A 45 11.92 -5.05 2.52
C LEU A 45 13.37 -5.01 3.02
N GLN A 46 14.02 -3.85 2.93
CA GLN A 46 15.41 -3.66 3.37
C GLN A 46 15.56 -3.52 4.89
N GLY A 47 14.53 -3.86 5.65
CA GLY A 47 14.49 -3.85 7.09
C GLY A 47 13.18 -3.35 7.66
N ARG A 48 13.19 -2.98 8.92
CA ARG A 48 12.06 -2.35 9.64
C ARG A 48 12.57 -1.22 10.53
N LEU A 49 11.66 -0.44 11.07
CA LEU A 49 11.99 0.50 12.15
C LEU A 49 12.43 -0.27 13.40
N ASP A 50 13.45 0.25 14.05
CA ASP A 50 13.96 -0.26 15.31
C ASP A 50 14.13 0.91 16.28
N GLY A 51 13.03 1.26 16.98
CA GLY A 51 12.99 2.27 18.01
C GLY A 51 13.07 3.75 17.57
N GLY A 52 13.16 4.04 16.26
CA GLY A 52 13.21 5.41 15.75
C GLY A 52 13.64 5.52 14.30
N LEU A 53 13.80 6.75 13.82
CA LEU A 53 14.26 6.99 12.46
C LEU A 53 15.73 6.53 12.32
N PRO A 54 16.06 5.80 11.25
CA PRO A 54 17.45 5.44 10.96
C PRO A 54 18.30 6.71 10.81
N SER A 55 19.48 6.71 11.41
CA SER A 55 20.45 7.81 11.32
C SER A 55 21.12 7.96 9.94
N ALA A 56 20.86 7.05 9.02
CA ALA A 56 21.45 7.03 7.69
C ALA A 56 20.92 8.21 6.84
N ARG A 57 21.84 8.94 6.22
CA ARG A 57 21.51 9.95 5.21
C ARG A 57 21.01 9.26 3.94
N GLY A 58 19.97 9.80 3.31
CA GLY A 58 19.44 9.30 2.06
C GLY A 58 17.93 9.35 1.97
N ARG A 59 17.41 8.81 0.89
CA ARG A 59 15.95 8.71 0.65
C ARG A 59 15.42 7.49 1.41
N LEU A 60 14.44 7.71 2.27
CA LEU A 60 13.82 6.66 3.07
C LEU A 60 12.31 6.64 2.83
N LEU A 61 11.77 5.47 2.54
CA LEU A 61 10.34 5.20 2.54
C LEU A 61 10.02 4.18 3.64
N ILE A 62 9.12 4.54 4.54
CA ILE A 62 8.62 3.66 5.58
C ILE A 62 7.23 3.19 5.18
N LEU A 63 7.05 1.88 5.03
CA LEU A 63 5.76 1.27 4.78
C LEU A 63 5.08 0.89 6.10
N ASN A 64 4.00 1.59 6.41
CA ASN A 64 3.16 1.32 7.57
C ASN A 64 1.94 0.50 7.11
N GLY A 65 2.17 -0.80 6.90
CA GLY A 65 1.18 -1.71 6.34
C GLY A 65 -0.04 -1.91 7.24
N ILE A 66 -1.21 -2.05 6.64
CA ILE A 66 -2.43 -2.45 7.34
C ILE A 66 -2.23 -3.88 7.84
N PRO A 67 -2.59 -4.20 9.10
CA PRO A 67 -2.54 -5.58 9.59
C PRO A 67 -3.33 -6.52 8.68
N ALA A 68 -2.78 -7.71 8.38
CA ALA A 68 -3.36 -8.64 7.42
C ALA A 68 -4.81 -9.03 7.73
N GLY A 69 -5.17 -9.17 9.01
CA GLY A 69 -6.53 -9.49 9.46
C GLY A 69 -7.54 -8.34 9.32
N GLU A 70 -7.08 -7.12 9.10
CA GLU A 70 -7.93 -5.94 8.90
C GLU A 70 -8.14 -5.61 7.42
N ARG A 71 -7.56 -6.41 6.51
CA ARG A 71 -7.69 -6.25 5.07
C ARG A 71 -8.89 -7.01 4.53
N ILE A 72 -9.25 -6.74 3.29
CA ILE A 72 -10.25 -7.50 2.54
C ILE A 72 -9.68 -8.88 2.23
N GLN A 73 -10.36 -9.95 2.66
CA GLN A 73 -9.84 -11.32 2.55
C GLN A 73 -10.08 -11.95 1.17
N ASP A 74 -11.08 -11.49 0.43
CA ASP A 74 -11.37 -12.00 -0.91
C ASP A 74 -10.50 -11.31 -1.97
N ALA A 75 -9.33 -11.89 -2.24
CA ALA A 75 -8.39 -11.40 -3.24
C ALA A 75 -8.93 -11.51 -4.69
N SER A 76 -10.01 -12.25 -4.94
CA SER A 76 -10.61 -12.32 -6.28
C SER A 76 -11.15 -10.97 -6.75
N MET A 77 -11.51 -10.09 -5.82
CA MET A 77 -11.97 -8.71 -6.12
C MET A 77 -10.90 -7.86 -6.81
N ILE A 78 -9.61 -8.15 -6.62
CA ILE A 78 -8.51 -7.41 -7.28
C ILE A 78 -8.68 -7.47 -8.80
N ARG A 79 -8.99 -8.62 -9.36
CA ARG A 79 -9.19 -8.78 -10.81
C ARG A 79 -10.37 -7.98 -11.31
N LEU A 80 -11.44 -7.87 -10.54
CA LEU A 80 -12.62 -7.09 -10.88
C LEU A 80 -12.30 -5.59 -10.91
N GLY A 81 -11.57 -5.09 -9.93
CA GLY A 81 -11.10 -3.70 -9.90
C GLY A 81 -10.17 -3.38 -11.08
N ILE A 82 -9.21 -4.27 -11.38
CA ILE A 82 -8.32 -4.12 -12.54
C ILE A 82 -9.13 -4.07 -13.84
N ALA A 83 -10.09 -4.97 -14.00
CA ALA A 83 -10.96 -4.99 -15.19
C ALA A 83 -11.78 -3.69 -15.31
N ALA A 84 -12.30 -3.16 -14.22
CA ALA A 84 -13.01 -1.89 -14.22
C ALA A 84 -12.11 -0.71 -14.61
N GLY A 85 -10.89 -0.67 -14.08
CA GLY A 85 -9.89 0.33 -14.45
C GLY A 85 -9.55 0.29 -15.94
N LYS A 86 -9.27 -0.89 -16.48
CA LYS A 86 -8.97 -1.08 -17.91
C LYS A 86 -10.14 -0.70 -18.83
N ARG A 87 -11.38 -1.02 -18.44
CA ARG A 87 -12.55 -0.59 -19.20
C ARG A 87 -12.69 0.94 -19.21
N ALA A 88 -12.42 1.59 -18.08
CA ALA A 88 -12.46 3.05 -18.01
C ALA A 88 -11.41 3.68 -18.91
N GLU A 89 -10.18 3.19 -18.92
CA GLU A 89 -9.10 3.67 -19.81
C GLU A 89 -9.49 3.50 -21.29
N ALA A 90 -10.01 2.33 -21.68
CA ALA A 90 -10.46 2.08 -23.04
C ALA A 90 -11.59 3.02 -23.49
N ALA A 91 -12.38 3.55 -22.56
CA ALA A 91 -13.43 4.53 -22.78
C ALA A 91 -12.96 6.00 -22.65
N GLY A 92 -11.65 6.24 -22.50
CA GLY A 92 -11.08 7.58 -22.34
C GLY A 92 -11.15 8.14 -20.91
N GLY A 93 -11.48 7.30 -19.94
CA GLY A 93 -11.50 7.65 -18.50
C GLY A 93 -10.16 7.40 -17.80
N ILE A 94 -10.18 7.39 -16.48
CA ILE A 94 -8.99 7.24 -15.65
C ILE A 94 -9.03 5.90 -14.89
N TYR A 95 -7.97 5.12 -15.00
CA TYR A 95 -7.84 3.78 -14.44
C TYR A 95 -8.06 3.74 -12.92
N HIS A 96 -7.29 4.53 -12.18
CA HIS A 96 -7.24 4.46 -10.71
C HIS A 96 -8.58 4.74 -10.01
N PRO A 97 -9.28 5.84 -10.32
CA PRO A 97 -10.59 6.10 -9.73
C PRO A 97 -11.62 5.01 -10.06
N ALA A 98 -11.60 4.48 -11.28
CA ALA A 98 -12.53 3.42 -11.69
C ALA A 98 -12.28 2.11 -10.95
N ALA A 99 -11.02 1.70 -10.78
CA ALA A 99 -10.66 0.51 -10.01
C ALA A 99 -11.03 0.67 -8.53
N ASN A 100 -10.76 1.83 -7.92
CA ASN A 100 -11.14 2.11 -6.53
C ASN A 100 -12.67 2.13 -6.33
N ALA A 101 -13.41 2.72 -7.26
CA ALA A 101 -14.86 2.75 -7.21
C ALA A 101 -15.46 1.34 -7.26
N GLU A 102 -14.86 0.44 -8.05
CA GLU A 102 -15.29 -0.95 -8.10
C GLU A 102 -15.01 -1.68 -6.79
N PHE A 103 -13.83 -1.49 -6.17
CA PHE A 103 -13.55 -2.04 -4.85
C PHE A 103 -14.55 -1.54 -3.80
N ASP A 104 -14.87 -0.25 -3.83
CA ASP A 104 -15.82 0.34 -2.89
C ASP A 104 -17.23 -0.23 -3.06
N ARG A 105 -17.66 -0.39 -4.31
CA ARG A 105 -18.94 -1.03 -4.66
C ARG A 105 -19.01 -2.48 -4.19
N LEU A 106 -17.96 -3.28 -4.46
CA LEU A 106 -17.89 -4.69 -4.11
C LEU A 106 -17.84 -4.92 -2.59
N THR A 107 -17.27 -3.99 -1.84
CA THR A 107 -17.08 -4.10 -0.39
C THR A 107 -18.08 -3.29 0.44
N GLY A 108 -19.08 -2.67 -0.19
CA GLY A 108 -20.06 -1.84 0.51
C GLY A 108 -19.43 -0.66 1.25
N GLY A 109 -18.39 -0.04 0.67
CA GLY A 109 -17.69 1.10 1.24
C GLY A 109 -16.54 0.73 2.20
N GLU A 110 -16.30 -0.56 2.48
CA GLU A 110 -15.24 -0.96 3.42
C GLU A 110 -13.85 -0.65 2.86
N SER A 111 -13.64 -0.75 1.55
CA SER A 111 -12.35 -0.40 0.94
C SER A 111 -11.93 1.04 1.23
N SER A 112 -12.85 1.97 1.15
CA SER A 112 -12.61 3.39 1.49
C SER A 112 -12.34 3.58 2.98
N ARG A 113 -13.07 2.88 3.86
CA ARG A 113 -12.84 2.95 5.31
C ARG A 113 -11.46 2.44 5.70
N ILE A 114 -11.03 1.32 5.12
CA ILE A 114 -9.69 0.76 5.34
C ILE A 114 -8.62 1.76 4.91
N GLN A 115 -8.77 2.38 3.74
CA GLN A 115 -7.83 3.39 3.24
C GLN A 115 -7.77 4.61 4.17
N LEU A 116 -8.91 5.11 4.64
CA LEU A 116 -8.94 6.23 5.58
C LEU A 116 -8.25 5.90 6.90
N ARG A 117 -8.52 4.72 7.48
CA ARG A 117 -7.83 4.26 8.70
C ARG A 117 -6.32 4.19 8.51
N SER A 118 -5.85 3.76 7.33
CA SER A 118 -4.42 3.69 7.05
C SER A 118 -3.75 5.07 6.98
N ILE A 119 -4.43 6.08 6.46
CA ILE A 119 -3.94 7.46 6.44
C ILE A 119 -3.81 8.00 7.88
N ILE A 120 -4.80 7.74 8.72
CA ILE A 120 -4.77 8.12 10.14
C ILE A 120 -3.60 7.43 10.86
N ALA A 121 -3.42 6.12 10.63
CA ALA A 121 -2.31 5.35 11.21
C ALA A 121 -0.93 5.91 10.76
N ASN A 122 -0.80 6.32 9.50
CA ASN A 122 0.41 6.96 9.00
C ASN A 122 0.70 8.30 9.70
N ALA A 123 -0.34 9.10 9.95
CA ALA A 123 -0.19 10.37 10.67
C ALA A 123 0.23 10.15 12.13
N ILE A 124 -0.34 9.14 12.80
CA ILE A 124 0.04 8.76 14.17
C ILE A 124 1.50 8.30 14.21
N LEU A 125 1.92 7.45 13.29
CA LEU A 125 3.31 7.00 13.21
C LEU A 125 4.25 8.17 12.93
N ALA A 126 3.91 9.06 12.00
CA ALA A 126 4.73 10.24 11.70
C ALA A 126 4.96 11.09 12.94
N ARG A 127 3.91 11.33 13.72
CA ARG A 127 4.01 12.06 14.99
C ARG A 127 4.96 11.37 15.97
N SER A 128 4.82 10.06 16.18
CA SER A 128 5.65 9.31 17.14
C SER A 128 7.14 9.30 16.76
N LEU A 129 7.48 9.48 15.50
CA LEU A 129 8.87 9.52 15.02
C LEU A 129 9.51 10.91 15.16
N THR A 130 8.75 11.95 15.48
CA THR A 130 9.20 13.34 15.64
C THR A 130 9.18 13.83 17.07
N GLU A 131 8.62 13.08 17.98
CA GLU A 131 8.64 13.33 19.44
C GLU A 131 9.88 12.69 20.09
#